data_9b31b3b33e58980828f6e2a6911a5b76
#
_entry.id   9b31b3b33e58980828f6e2a6911a5b76
#
_cell.length_a   1.000
_cell.length_b   1.000
_cell.length_c   1.000
_cell.angle_alpha   90.00
_cell.angle_beta   90.00
_cell.angle_gamma   90.00
#
_symmetry.space_group_name_H-M   'P 1'
#
loop_
_entity.id
_entity.type
_entity.pdbx_description
1 polymer ?
#
loop_
_entity_poly.entity_id
_entity_poly.type
_entity_poly.pdbx_seq_one_letter_code
_entity_poly.pdbx_strand_id
1 'polypeptide(L)'
;THGDVADDNPDRLEQEVRLNCLTLTGLTARYLPAMRERKNGTIINIASTAAFQPLPHMAVYGATKAFVLSFTEALWSETRKDGIRVLAVCPGPTDTSFFEIAGESAAVGKMRSVHQLLDNTLRILKTTKPSFVDGVGNAIVARFVTRVVPKRFVMTIVDRALQQRSSQ
;
A
#
# COMPACT_ATOMS: atom_id res chain seq x y z
N THR A 1 -10.42 -6.86 1.62
CA THR A 1 -11.77 -7.17 1.09
C THR A 1 -11.86 -6.85 -0.39
N HIS A 2 -12.67 -7.59 -1.14
CA HIS A 2 -12.99 -7.37 -2.55
C HIS A 2 -14.50 -7.59 -2.75
N GLY A 3 -15.20 -6.59 -3.23
CA GLY A 3 -16.64 -6.53 -3.44
C GLY A 3 -17.17 -5.12 -3.26
N ASP A 4 -18.44 -4.90 -3.56
CA ASP A 4 -19.09 -3.63 -3.30
C ASP A 4 -19.30 -3.45 -1.79
N VAL A 5 -19.13 -2.25 -1.30
CA VAL A 5 -19.25 -1.96 0.15
C VAL A 5 -20.63 -2.32 0.70
N ALA A 6 -21.66 -2.20 -0.14
CA ALA A 6 -23.04 -2.53 0.25
C ALA A 6 -23.27 -4.04 0.47
N ASP A 7 -22.46 -4.88 -0.20
CA ASP A 7 -22.62 -6.34 -0.21
C ASP A 7 -21.58 -7.05 0.68
N ASP A 8 -20.58 -6.31 1.19
CA ASP A 8 -19.52 -6.88 2.04
C ASP A 8 -19.95 -6.91 3.52
N ASN A 9 -19.34 -7.78 4.29
CA ASN A 9 -19.57 -7.88 5.72
C ASN A 9 -18.95 -6.66 6.45
N PRO A 10 -19.76 -5.84 7.15
CA PRO A 10 -19.26 -4.65 7.87
C PRO A 10 -18.14 -4.95 8.85
N ASP A 11 -18.22 -6.08 9.57
CA ASP A 11 -17.19 -6.47 10.55
C ASP A 11 -15.82 -6.72 9.87
N ARG A 12 -15.83 -7.30 8.67
CA ARG A 12 -14.60 -7.50 7.88
C ARG A 12 -14.01 -6.18 7.41
N LEU A 13 -14.85 -5.25 6.97
CA LEU A 13 -14.41 -3.90 6.58
C LEU A 13 -13.78 -3.16 7.77
N GLU A 14 -14.42 -3.22 8.95
CA GLU A 14 -13.87 -2.64 10.17
C GLU A 14 -12.55 -3.29 10.58
N GLN A 15 -12.45 -4.62 10.52
CA GLN A 15 -11.21 -5.35 10.84
C GLN A 15 -10.07 -4.93 9.92
N GLU A 16 -10.33 -4.71 8.63
CA GLU A 16 -9.34 -4.24 7.67
C GLU A 16 -8.81 -2.85 8.05
N VAL A 17 -9.71 -1.93 8.42
CA VAL A 17 -9.33 -0.59 8.90
C VAL A 17 -8.55 -0.67 10.21
N ARG A 18 -9.00 -1.51 11.16
CA ARG A 18 -8.28 -1.74 12.43
C ARG A 18 -6.85 -2.24 12.18
N LEU A 19 -6.69 -3.25 11.34
CA LEU A 19 -5.38 -3.85 11.05
C LEU A 19 -4.48 -2.85 10.34
N ASN A 20 -4.94 -2.29 9.23
CA ASN A 20 -4.10 -1.49 8.35
C ASN A 20 -3.84 -0.06 8.86
N CYS A 21 -4.77 0.53 9.64
CA CYS A 21 -4.65 1.90 10.10
C CYS A 21 -4.41 2.00 11.61
N LEU A 22 -5.33 1.50 12.43
CA LEU A 22 -5.26 1.68 13.88
C LEU A 22 -4.07 0.93 14.50
N THR A 23 -3.90 -0.35 14.16
CA THR A 23 -2.81 -1.17 14.70
C THR A 23 -1.46 -0.63 14.25
N LEU A 24 -1.31 -0.27 12.97
CA LEU A 24 -0.09 0.31 12.44
C LEU A 24 0.28 1.61 13.16
N THR A 25 -0.67 2.51 13.32
CA THR A 25 -0.46 3.78 14.05
C THR A 25 -0.11 3.53 15.52
N GLY A 26 -0.85 2.64 16.18
CA GLY A 26 -0.62 2.30 17.59
C GLY A 26 0.75 1.67 17.85
N LEU A 27 1.21 0.75 16.99
CA LEU A 27 2.54 0.16 17.07
C LEU A 27 3.61 1.23 16.84
N THR A 28 3.45 2.05 15.80
CA THR A 28 4.39 3.15 15.52
C THR A 28 4.54 4.08 16.73
N ALA A 29 3.43 4.55 17.30
CA ALA A 29 3.42 5.46 18.44
C ALA A 29 4.09 4.84 19.68
N ARG A 30 3.99 3.53 19.87
CA ARG A 30 4.60 2.84 21.02
C ARG A 30 6.11 2.65 20.89
N TYR A 31 6.61 2.35 19.69
CA TYR A 31 8.02 2.03 19.49
C TYR A 31 8.88 3.26 19.12
N LEU A 32 8.28 4.28 18.52
CA LEU A 32 8.98 5.46 18.05
C LEU A 32 9.74 6.23 19.15
N PRO A 33 9.21 6.45 20.37
CA PRO A 33 9.93 7.17 21.43
C PRO A 33 11.28 6.52 21.78
N ALA A 34 11.31 5.21 21.97
CA ALA A 34 12.54 4.48 22.28
C ALA A 34 13.53 4.48 21.09
N MET A 35 13.05 4.51 19.83
CA MET A 35 13.90 4.69 18.66
C MET A 35 14.53 6.07 18.62
N ARG A 36 13.78 7.12 18.97
CA ARG A 36 14.26 8.50 19.06
C ARG A 36 15.34 8.66 20.12
N GLU A 37 15.11 8.10 21.31
CA GLU A 37 16.05 8.15 22.43
C GLU A 37 17.41 7.57 22.05
N ARG A 38 17.44 6.38 21.44
CA ARG A 38 18.69 5.73 21.01
C ARG A 38 19.21 6.21 19.65
N LYS A 39 18.52 7.16 19.00
CA LYS A 39 18.83 7.68 17.64
C LYS A 39 19.06 6.58 16.61
N ASN A 40 18.34 5.49 16.73
CA ASN A 40 18.47 4.32 15.87
C ASN A 40 17.14 3.57 15.80
N GLY A 41 16.66 3.31 14.59
CA GLY A 41 15.47 2.53 14.35
C GLY A 41 15.14 2.43 12.86
N THR A 42 14.37 1.41 12.53
CA THR A 42 13.85 1.23 11.16
C THR A 42 12.37 0.88 11.24
N ILE A 43 11.56 1.61 10.50
CA ILE A 43 10.12 1.36 10.32
C ILE A 43 9.86 1.13 8.84
N ILE A 44 9.32 -0.02 8.50
CA ILE A 44 8.92 -0.37 7.13
C ILE A 44 7.42 -0.65 7.15
N ASN A 45 6.65 0.18 6.47
CA ASN A 45 5.22 -0.01 6.33
C ASN A 45 4.88 -0.47 4.92
N ILE A 46 4.05 -1.50 4.81
CA ILE A 46 3.63 -2.07 3.53
C ILE A 46 2.33 -1.39 3.08
N ALA A 47 2.47 -0.44 2.17
CA ALA A 47 1.36 0.16 1.44
C ALA A 47 0.96 -0.72 0.24
N SER A 48 0.68 -0.13 -0.91
CA SER A 48 0.36 -0.81 -2.18
C SER A 48 0.38 0.20 -3.32
N THR A 49 0.44 -0.26 -4.57
CA THR A 49 0.07 0.54 -5.74
C THR A 49 -1.39 1.03 -5.68
N ALA A 50 -2.25 0.32 -4.96
CA ALA A 50 -3.62 0.69 -4.62
C ALA A 50 -3.73 2.04 -3.86
N ALA A 51 -2.65 2.49 -3.21
CA ALA A 51 -2.62 3.74 -2.45
C ALA A 51 -2.70 5.01 -3.32
N PHE A 52 -2.48 4.91 -4.63
CA PHE A 52 -2.33 6.06 -5.50
C PHE A 52 -3.62 6.48 -6.21
N GLN A 53 -4.67 5.66 -6.14
CA GLN A 53 -5.94 5.91 -6.81
C GLN A 53 -7.12 5.29 -6.06
N PRO A 54 -8.35 5.83 -6.22
CA PRO A 54 -9.55 5.14 -5.77
C PRO A 54 -9.70 3.78 -6.48
N LEU A 55 -10.13 2.77 -5.75
CA LEU A 55 -10.34 1.41 -6.26
C LEU A 55 -11.81 1.02 -6.10
N PRO A 56 -12.63 1.04 -7.17
CA PRO A 56 -13.93 0.39 -7.18
C PRO A 56 -13.78 -1.07 -6.77
N HIS A 57 -14.77 -1.62 -6.09
CA HIS A 57 -14.82 -3.00 -5.54
C HIS A 57 -13.71 -3.36 -4.53
N MET A 58 -12.83 -2.41 -4.20
CA MET A 58 -11.80 -2.52 -3.14
C MET A 58 -11.66 -1.19 -2.39
N ALA A 59 -12.78 -0.51 -2.14
CA ALA A 59 -12.79 0.86 -1.63
C ALA A 59 -12.08 1.01 -0.28
N VAL A 60 -12.40 0.13 0.68
CA VAL A 60 -11.79 0.14 2.01
C VAL A 60 -10.32 -0.21 1.93
N TYR A 61 -9.95 -1.26 1.19
CA TYR A 61 -8.54 -1.62 0.99
C TYR A 61 -7.73 -0.46 0.41
N GLY A 62 -8.17 0.12 -0.71
CA GLY A 62 -7.50 1.26 -1.35
C GLY A 62 -7.34 2.44 -0.40
N ALA A 63 -8.39 2.78 0.36
CA ALA A 63 -8.36 3.85 1.34
C ALA A 63 -7.37 3.57 2.48
N THR A 64 -7.33 2.33 3.02
CA THR A 64 -6.36 1.96 4.06
C THR A 64 -4.92 2.03 3.56
N LYS A 65 -4.66 1.62 2.31
CA LYS A 65 -3.32 1.69 1.72
C LYS A 65 -2.88 3.11 1.40
N ALA A 66 -3.81 4.00 1.04
CA ALA A 66 -3.55 5.44 0.92
C ALA A 66 -3.20 6.07 2.28
N PHE A 67 -3.92 5.69 3.35
CA PHE A 67 -3.57 6.06 4.71
C PHE A 67 -2.15 5.62 5.08
N VAL A 68 -1.79 4.35 4.85
CA VAL A 68 -0.45 3.82 5.17
C VAL A 68 0.64 4.59 4.44
N LEU A 69 0.45 4.89 3.15
CA LEU A 69 1.41 5.66 2.35
C LEU A 69 1.59 7.07 2.92
N SER A 70 0.50 7.81 3.06
CA SER A 70 0.52 9.20 3.54
C SER A 70 1.10 9.31 4.96
N PHE A 71 0.66 8.44 5.88
CA PHE A 71 1.18 8.37 7.24
C PHE A 71 2.68 8.12 7.28
N THR A 72 3.16 7.17 6.47
CA THR A 72 4.58 6.78 6.48
C THR A 72 5.48 7.87 5.87
N GLU A 73 5.03 8.54 4.81
CA GLU A 73 5.77 9.67 4.21
C GLU A 73 5.84 10.87 5.15
N ALA A 74 4.77 11.18 5.90
CA ALA A 74 4.76 12.20 6.93
C ALA A 74 5.72 11.83 8.06
N LEU A 75 5.62 10.61 8.58
CA LEU A 75 6.49 10.09 9.64
C LEU A 75 7.98 10.13 9.24
N TRP A 76 8.31 9.81 7.98
CA TRP A 76 9.67 9.96 7.46
C TRP A 76 10.17 11.40 7.60
N SER A 77 9.35 12.38 7.27
CA SER A 77 9.73 13.78 7.40
C SER A 77 9.95 14.21 8.84
N GLU A 78 9.11 13.73 9.76
CA GLU A 78 9.21 14.02 11.18
C GLU A 78 10.46 13.43 11.85
N THR A 79 10.91 12.25 11.37
CA THR A 79 11.93 11.44 12.05
C THR A 79 13.31 11.44 11.38
N ARG A 80 13.45 12.02 10.19
CA ARG A 80 14.70 11.96 9.41
C ARG A 80 15.92 12.54 10.13
N LYS A 81 15.72 13.47 11.08
CA LYS A 81 16.80 14.08 11.88
C LYS A 81 17.13 13.27 13.14
N ASP A 82 16.30 12.29 13.48
CA ASP A 82 16.41 11.48 14.70
C ASP A 82 17.25 10.19 14.48
N GLY A 83 17.85 10.02 13.29
CA GLY A 83 18.59 8.79 12.95
C GLY A 83 17.70 7.58 12.68
N ILE A 84 16.40 7.79 12.48
CA ILE A 84 15.41 6.73 12.23
C ILE A 84 15.16 6.60 10.72
N ARG A 85 15.22 5.37 10.22
CA ARG A 85 14.88 5.06 8.83
C ARG A 85 13.40 4.66 8.73
N VAL A 86 12.61 5.43 7.98
CA VAL A 86 11.21 5.14 7.72
C VAL A 86 11.01 4.95 6.22
N LEU A 87 10.25 3.91 5.81
CA LEU A 87 10.02 3.58 4.41
C LEU A 87 8.61 3.04 4.20
N ALA A 88 7.87 3.63 3.26
CA ALA A 88 6.68 3.01 2.68
C ALA A 88 7.06 2.16 1.47
N VAL A 89 6.74 0.88 1.51
CA VAL A 89 6.88 -0.03 0.37
C VAL A 89 5.52 -0.15 -0.30
N CYS A 90 5.46 0.11 -1.62
CA CYS A 90 4.24 0.04 -2.40
C CYS A 90 4.35 -1.08 -3.45
N PRO A 91 4.07 -2.34 -3.07
CA PRO A 91 4.04 -3.44 -4.03
C PRO A 91 2.91 -3.28 -5.04
N GLY A 92 3.14 -3.74 -6.26
CA GLY A 92 2.08 -4.18 -7.15
C GLY A 92 1.64 -5.61 -6.82
N PRO A 93 0.94 -6.31 -7.73
CA PRO A 93 0.59 -7.71 -7.55
C PRO A 93 1.85 -8.54 -7.28
N THR A 94 1.88 -9.20 -6.13
CA THR A 94 3.02 -10.00 -5.66
C THR A 94 2.52 -11.40 -5.34
N ASP A 95 3.27 -12.41 -5.73
CA ASP A 95 2.94 -13.82 -5.53
C ASP A 95 3.02 -14.18 -4.04
N THR A 96 1.87 -14.10 -3.37
CA THR A 96 1.67 -14.34 -1.95
C THR A 96 0.26 -14.90 -1.72
N SER A 97 0.01 -15.49 -0.55
CA SER A 97 -1.34 -15.92 -0.13
C SER A 97 -2.38 -14.79 -0.01
N PHE A 98 -1.98 -13.54 -0.25
CA PHE A 98 -2.92 -12.40 -0.23
C PHE A 98 -4.08 -12.61 -1.22
N PHE A 99 -3.81 -13.13 -2.42
CA PHE A 99 -4.83 -13.33 -3.44
C PHE A 99 -5.72 -14.56 -3.18
N GLU A 100 -5.27 -15.50 -2.36
CA GLU A 100 -6.13 -16.60 -1.84
C GLU A 100 -7.25 -16.03 -0.94
N ILE A 101 -6.95 -14.96 -0.19
CA ILE A 101 -7.89 -14.32 0.75
C ILE A 101 -8.71 -13.22 0.06
N ALA A 102 -8.08 -12.40 -0.78
CA ALA A 102 -8.72 -11.27 -1.46
C ALA A 102 -9.47 -11.66 -2.75
N GLY A 103 -9.25 -12.90 -3.25
CA GLY A 103 -9.72 -13.39 -4.53
C GLY A 103 -8.70 -13.16 -5.65
N GLU A 104 -8.54 -14.13 -6.54
CA GLU A 104 -7.61 -14.05 -7.68
C GLU A 104 -7.96 -12.89 -8.63
N SER A 105 -9.23 -12.51 -8.71
CA SER A 105 -9.72 -11.37 -9.47
C SER A 105 -9.16 -10.01 -9.02
N ALA A 106 -8.66 -9.91 -7.79
CA ALA A 106 -8.02 -8.69 -7.26
C ALA A 106 -6.60 -8.46 -7.84
N ALA A 107 -6.01 -9.44 -8.52
CA ALA A 107 -4.67 -9.33 -9.10
C ALA A 107 -4.72 -8.65 -10.48
N VAL A 108 -4.47 -7.35 -10.57
CA VAL A 108 -4.37 -6.62 -11.84
C VAL A 108 -2.91 -6.43 -12.24
N GLY A 109 -2.47 -7.06 -13.34
CA GLY A 109 -1.12 -6.93 -13.89
C GLY A 109 -0.25 -8.19 -13.71
N LYS A 110 1.05 -8.04 -14.03
CA LYS A 110 2.02 -9.14 -13.91
C LYS A 110 2.46 -9.30 -12.45
N MET A 111 2.28 -10.49 -11.91
CA MET A 111 2.77 -10.82 -10.56
C MET A 111 4.29 -10.77 -10.50
N ARG A 112 4.81 -10.27 -9.39
CA ARG A 112 6.24 -10.24 -9.07
C ARG A 112 6.54 -11.20 -7.94
N SER A 113 7.76 -11.74 -7.91
CA SER A 113 8.15 -12.63 -6.81
C SER A 113 8.42 -11.86 -5.53
N VAL A 114 8.16 -12.49 -4.38
CA VAL A 114 8.49 -11.95 -3.05
C VAL A 114 9.98 -11.64 -2.93
N HIS A 115 10.85 -12.50 -3.48
CA HIS A 115 12.30 -12.28 -3.45
C HIS A 115 12.71 -10.98 -4.15
N GLN A 116 12.16 -10.69 -5.33
CA GLN A 116 12.42 -9.42 -6.03
C GLN A 116 11.97 -8.19 -5.22
N LEU A 117 10.80 -8.28 -4.57
CA LEU A 117 10.30 -7.23 -3.70
C LEU A 117 11.22 -6.99 -2.51
N LEU A 118 11.68 -8.06 -1.85
CA LEU A 118 12.60 -7.98 -0.71
C LEU A 118 13.94 -7.38 -1.09
N ASP A 119 14.57 -7.86 -2.17
CA ASP A 119 15.85 -7.33 -2.66
C ASP A 119 15.77 -5.84 -2.97
N ASN A 120 14.69 -5.43 -3.66
CA ASN A 120 14.43 -4.03 -3.95
C ASN A 120 14.22 -3.21 -2.67
N THR A 121 13.47 -3.73 -1.70
CA THR A 121 13.22 -3.07 -0.41
C THR A 121 14.53 -2.86 0.33
N LEU A 122 15.38 -3.88 0.47
CA LEU A 122 16.68 -3.80 1.14
C LEU A 122 17.62 -2.81 0.45
N ARG A 123 17.59 -2.75 -0.89
CA ARG A 123 18.37 -1.77 -1.65
C ARG A 123 17.88 -0.34 -1.39
N ILE A 124 16.57 -0.11 -1.36
CA ILE A 124 15.98 1.22 -1.14
C ILE A 124 16.15 1.66 0.32
N LEU A 125 16.18 0.76 1.28
CA LEU A 125 16.47 1.09 2.68
C LEU A 125 17.80 1.80 2.86
N LYS A 126 18.78 1.55 1.99
CA LYS A 126 20.09 2.24 1.99
C LYS A 126 20.03 3.66 1.42
N THR A 127 18.89 4.11 0.94
CA THR A 127 18.66 5.46 0.39
C THR A 127 17.85 6.31 1.36
N THR A 128 17.66 7.60 1.06
CA THR A 128 16.84 8.52 1.85
C THR A 128 15.39 8.63 1.36
N LYS A 129 14.94 7.79 0.44
CA LYS A 129 13.59 7.88 -0.13
C LYS A 129 12.52 7.53 0.91
N PRO A 130 11.44 8.33 1.06
CA PRO A 130 10.35 8.05 2.00
C PRO A 130 9.48 6.86 1.57
N SER A 131 9.37 6.64 0.26
CA SER A 131 8.57 5.56 -0.32
C SER A 131 9.16 5.05 -1.63
N PHE A 132 8.81 3.81 -2.00
CA PHE A 132 9.09 3.32 -3.34
C PHE A 132 7.98 2.40 -3.84
N VAL A 133 7.73 2.46 -5.15
CA VAL A 133 6.82 1.56 -5.85
C VAL A 133 7.64 0.46 -6.51
N ASP A 134 7.31 -0.80 -6.21
CA ASP A 134 8.01 -1.93 -6.80
C ASP A 134 7.58 -2.18 -8.25
N GLY A 135 8.57 -2.24 -9.13
CA GLY A 135 8.40 -2.36 -10.59
C GLY A 135 8.28 -1.00 -11.29
N VAL A 136 9.11 -0.82 -12.34
CA VAL A 136 9.18 0.45 -13.09
C VAL A 136 7.83 0.81 -13.72
N GLY A 137 7.14 -0.16 -14.34
CA GLY A 137 5.81 0.05 -14.92
C GLY A 137 4.79 0.51 -13.88
N ASN A 138 4.77 -0.16 -12.72
CA ASN A 138 3.91 0.22 -11.59
C ASN A 138 4.22 1.64 -11.10
N ALA A 139 5.50 2.00 -11.03
CA ALA A 139 5.92 3.33 -10.57
C ALA A 139 5.46 4.44 -11.55
N ILE A 140 5.52 4.18 -12.86
CA ILE A 140 5.03 5.12 -13.88
C ILE A 140 3.51 5.31 -13.73
N VAL A 141 2.75 4.22 -13.66
CA VAL A 141 1.29 4.30 -13.49
C VAL A 141 0.94 5.03 -12.20
N ALA A 142 1.50 4.58 -11.06
CA ALA A 142 1.17 5.13 -9.75
C ALA A 142 1.53 6.61 -9.58
N ARG A 143 2.64 7.07 -10.15
CA ARG A 143 3.13 8.43 -9.93
C ARG A 143 2.75 9.43 -11.02
N PHE A 144 2.58 8.98 -12.26
CA PHE A 144 2.29 9.86 -13.39
C PHE A 144 0.84 9.72 -13.87
N VAL A 145 0.41 8.49 -14.23
CA VAL A 145 -0.91 8.29 -14.83
C VAL A 145 -2.01 8.75 -13.87
N THR A 146 -1.93 8.37 -12.59
CA THR A 146 -2.94 8.74 -11.59
C THR A 146 -2.99 10.23 -11.26
N ARG A 147 -1.96 11.00 -11.61
CA ARG A 147 -1.90 12.45 -11.39
C ARG A 147 -2.34 13.27 -12.60
N VAL A 148 -2.10 12.77 -13.81
CA VAL A 148 -2.36 13.49 -15.06
C VAL A 148 -3.74 13.14 -15.62
N VAL A 149 -4.14 11.87 -15.50
CA VAL A 149 -5.45 11.42 -15.99
C VAL A 149 -6.54 11.80 -14.97
N PRO A 150 -7.64 12.43 -15.40
CA PRO A 150 -8.74 12.75 -14.48
C PRO A 150 -9.25 11.50 -13.76
N LYS A 151 -9.44 11.59 -12.44
CA LYS A 151 -9.79 10.45 -11.58
C LYS A 151 -10.97 9.61 -12.09
N ARG A 152 -11.98 10.24 -12.70
CA ARG A 152 -13.14 9.55 -13.28
C ARG A 152 -12.76 8.52 -14.35
N PHE A 153 -11.77 8.84 -15.20
CA PHE A 153 -11.29 7.92 -16.23
C PHE A 153 -10.48 6.77 -15.63
N VAL A 154 -9.62 7.08 -14.65
CA VAL A 154 -8.86 6.04 -13.92
C VAL A 154 -9.84 5.06 -13.26
N MET A 155 -10.86 5.57 -12.55
CA MET A 155 -11.88 4.73 -11.91
C MET A 155 -12.63 3.85 -12.92
N THR A 156 -13.03 4.40 -14.07
CA THR A 156 -13.73 3.61 -15.10
C THR A 156 -12.86 2.49 -15.67
N ILE A 157 -11.56 2.74 -15.85
CA ILE A 157 -10.62 1.72 -16.35
C ILE A 157 -10.43 0.62 -15.31
N VAL A 158 -10.22 1.01 -14.04
CA VAL A 158 -10.02 0.08 -12.92
C VAL A 158 -11.28 -0.76 -12.68
N ASP A 159 -12.47 -0.12 -12.68
CA ASP A 159 -13.75 -0.77 -12.54
C ASP A 159 -13.95 -1.88 -13.59
N ARG A 160 -13.77 -1.56 -14.87
CA ARG A 160 -13.86 -2.54 -15.96
C ARG A 160 -12.85 -3.69 -15.82
N ALA A 161 -11.61 -3.36 -15.40
CA ALA A 161 -10.56 -4.36 -15.24
C ALA A 161 -10.85 -5.36 -14.11
N LEU A 162 -11.50 -4.91 -13.04
CA LEU A 162 -11.88 -5.75 -11.90
C LEU A 162 -13.16 -6.56 -12.18
N GLN A 163 -14.18 -5.96 -12.85
CA GLN A 163 -15.42 -6.65 -13.22
C GLN A 163 -15.19 -7.81 -14.22
N GLN A 164 -14.34 -7.62 -15.21
CA GLN A 164 -14.02 -8.66 -16.21
C GLN A 164 -13.42 -9.93 -15.59
N ARG A 165 -12.77 -9.82 -14.44
CA ARG A 165 -12.15 -10.95 -13.74
C ARG A 165 -13.08 -11.63 -12.73
N SER A 166 -14.11 -10.93 -12.25
CA SER A 166 -15.15 -11.53 -11.41
C SER A 166 -16.14 -12.40 -12.18
N SER A 167 -16.10 -12.34 -13.53
CA SER A 167 -17.00 -13.06 -14.43
C SER A 167 -16.37 -14.31 -15.06
N GLN A 168 -15.13 -14.65 -14.71
CA GLN A 168 -14.41 -15.87 -15.13
C GLN A 168 -14.21 -16.81 -13.94
#